data_1d007aa1e1440d637d047bf12abb75eb
#
_entry.id   1d007aa1e1440d637d047bf12abb75eb
#
_cell.length_a   1.000
_cell.length_b   1.000
_cell.length_c   1.000
_cell.angle_alpha   90.00
_cell.angle_beta   90.00
_cell.angle_gamma   90.00
#
_symmetry.space_group_name_H-M   'P 1'
#
loop_
_entity.id
_entity.type
_entity.pdbx_description
1 polymer ?
#
loop_
_entity_poly.entity_id
_entity_poly.type
_entity_poly.pdbx_seq_one_letter_code
_entity_poly.pdbx_strand_id
1 'polypeptide(L)'
;MIKLKELLELNEMTYNDGASEKHQDKIDRPITLFEDISISLQPFPENTSKKTLEEVKYLSEIEEDVDYVRENDKVKESFGKLHEEFELEYNEDEAGKYLKESSKYIMELKYKFQRPRPHQIADFYGIDLNGVDLDSMKTPSYPSGHATQGYLLGMIYSERYPEYRKEFMKLGDDIAESRIVGKAHFPSDKKAGIELAEKLFQNRK
;
A
#
# COMPACT_ATOMS: atom_id res chain seq x y z
N MET A 1 -28.41 -1.81 13.87
CA MET A 1 -27.95 -3.17 14.25
C MET A 1 -27.92 -4.01 12.98
N ILE A 2 -26.76 -4.48 12.56
CA ILE A 2 -26.59 -5.29 11.33
C ILE A 2 -27.32 -6.62 11.53
N LYS A 3 -28.09 -7.07 10.53
CA LYS A 3 -28.79 -8.35 10.59
C LYS A 3 -27.81 -9.51 10.37
N LEU A 4 -28.12 -10.70 10.87
CA LEU A 4 -27.27 -11.88 10.75
C LEU A 4 -26.91 -12.19 9.28
N LYS A 5 -27.86 -12.02 8.36
CA LYS A 5 -27.62 -12.23 6.92
C LYS A 5 -26.59 -11.25 6.37
N GLU A 6 -26.71 -9.98 6.73
CA GLU A 6 -25.76 -8.92 6.33
C GLU A 6 -24.34 -9.18 6.89
N LEU A 7 -24.25 -9.72 8.11
CA LEU A 7 -22.97 -10.13 8.69
C LEU A 7 -22.33 -11.29 7.93
N LEU A 8 -23.10 -12.26 7.47
CA LEU A 8 -22.58 -13.36 6.66
C LEU A 8 -22.09 -12.85 5.29
N GLU A 9 -22.87 -12.01 4.63
CA GLU A 9 -22.50 -11.36 3.37
C GLU A 9 -21.19 -10.55 3.53
N LEU A 10 -21.07 -9.77 4.61
CA LEU A 10 -19.88 -9.01 4.91
C LEU A 10 -18.64 -9.91 5.15
N ASN A 11 -18.82 -11.02 5.88
CA ASN A 11 -17.73 -11.93 6.17
C ASN A 11 -17.16 -12.60 4.90
N GLU A 12 -18.04 -12.92 3.96
CA GLU A 12 -17.69 -13.57 2.69
C GLU A 12 -17.30 -12.56 1.60
N MET A 13 -17.40 -11.27 1.87
CA MET A 13 -17.09 -10.23 0.91
C MET A 13 -15.62 -10.27 0.51
N THR A 14 -15.38 -10.26 -0.78
CA THR A 14 -14.05 -10.12 -1.39
C THR A 14 -14.07 -8.95 -2.37
N TYR A 15 -12.92 -8.54 -2.85
CA TYR A 15 -12.81 -7.50 -3.88
C TYR A 15 -13.47 -7.93 -5.20
N ASN A 16 -13.57 -9.24 -5.43
CA ASN A 16 -14.27 -9.95 -6.52
C ASN A 16 -13.74 -9.77 -7.95
N ASP A 17 -12.99 -8.74 -8.26
CA ASP A 17 -12.41 -8.59 -9.59
C ASP A 17 -11.15 -9.45 -9.72
N GLY A 18 -11.10 -10.25 -10.76
CA GLY A 18 -9.88 -10.93 -11.16
C GLY A 18 -8.78 -9.96 -11.60
N ALA A 19 -7.55 -10.43 -11.69
CA ALA A 19 -6.46 -9.62 -12.21
C ALA A 19 -6.75 -9.24 -13.67
N SER A 20 -6.76 -7.95 -13.98
CA SER A 20 -6.79 -7.48 -15.36
C SER A 20 -5.51 -7.91 -16.09
N GLU A 21 -5.52 -7.93 -17.42
CA GLU A 21 -4.34 -8.24 -18.23
C GLU A 21 -3.11 -7.43 -17.79
N LYS A 22 -3.28 -6.12 -17.59
CA LYS A 22 -2.23 -5.22 -17.07
C LYS A 22 -1.70 -5.64 -15.70
N HIS A 23 -2.53 -6.20 -14.82
CA HIS A 23 -2.10 -6.67 -13.50
C HIS A 23 -1.47 -8.05 -13.59
N GLN A 24 -1.95 -8.91 -14.48
CA GLN A 24 -1.33 -10.19 -14.75
C GLN A 24 0.09 -10.02 -15.32
N ASP A 25 0.30 -9.07 -16.22
CA ASP A 25 1.63 -8.70 -16.74
C ASP A 25 2.61 -8.26 -15.62
N LYS A 26 2.10 -7.66 -14.55
CA LYS A 26 2.94 -7.32 -13.39
C LYS A 26 3.30 -8.56 -12.58
N ILE A 27 2.36 -9.49 -12.41
CA ILE A 27 2.55 -10.74 -11.67
C ILE A 27 3.56 -11.65 -12.41
N ASP A 28 3.45 -11.75 -13.72
CA ASP A 28 4.29 -12.62 -14.55
C ASP A 28 5.68 -12.03 -14.87
N ARG A 29 5.93 -10.81 -14.40
CA ARG A 29 7.17 -10.10 -14.70
C ARG A 29 8.39 -10.81 -14.13
N PRO A 30 9.48 -10.93 -14.92
CA PRO A 30 10.77 -11.39 -14.40
C PRO A 30 11.34 -10.38 -13.40
N ILE A 31 12.03 -10.89 -12.39
CA ILE A 31 12.72 -10.11 -11.36
C ILE A 31 14.23 -10.29 -11.50
N THR A 32 14.95 -9.21 -11.25
CA THR A 32 16.41 -9.18 -11.31
C THR A 32 17.05 -8.56 -10.09
N LEU A 33 16.32 -7.69 -9.38
CA LEU A 33 16.80 -6.95 -8.21
C LEU A 33 16.53 -7.68 -6.89
N PHE A 34 15.64 -8.67 -6.89
CA PHE A 34 15.32 -9.46 -5.71
C PHE A 34 15.60 -10.94 -5.97
N GLU A 35 15.84 -11.70 -4.89
CA GLU A 35 15.81 -13.14 -4.97
C GLU A 35 14.38 -13.60 -5.34
N ASP A 36 14.28 -14.71 -6.08
CA ASP A 36 12.99 -15.29 -6.44
C ASP A 36 12.44 -16.09 -5.24
N ILE A 37 11.78 -15.39 -4.35
CA ILE A 37 11.27 -15.93 -3.09
C ILE A 37 9.75 -15.89 -3.05
N SER A 38 9.17 -16.90 -2.40
CA SER A 38 7.76 -16.86 -2.03
C SER A 38 7.59 -16.03 -0.76
N ILE A 39 6.92 -14.89 -0.87
CA ILE A 39 6.64 -14.03 0.27
C ILE A 39 5.28 -14.38 0.88
N SER A 40 5.28 -14.63 2.18
CA SER A 40 4.06 -14.82 2.96
C SER A 40 3.87 -13.65 3.93
N LEU A 41 2.63 -13.15 4.00
CA LEU A 41 2.17 -12.19 5.00
C LEU A 41 1.07 -12.82 5.84
N GLN A 42 0.89 -12.34 7.07
CA GLN A 42 -0.25 -12.73 7.89
C GLN A 42 -1.55 -12.27 7.22
N PRO A 43 -2.65 -13.03 7.35
CA PRO A 43 -3.95 -12.58 6.86
C PRO A 43 -4.35 -11.23 7.47
N PHE A 44 -5.11 -10.44 6.73
CA PHE A 44 -5.75 -9.25 7.27
C PHE A 44 -6.85 -9.61 8.28
N PRO A 45 -7.25 -8.69 9.17
CA PRO A 45 -8.37 -8.91 10.09
C PRO A 45 -9.66 -9.19 9.30
N GLU A 46 -10.43 -10.21 9.72
CA GLU A 46 -11.70 -10.56 9.09
C GLU A 46 -12.61 -9.34 8.94
N ASN A 47 -13.39 -9.28 7.86
CA ASN A 47 -14.25 -8.13 7.55
C ASN A 47 -15.23 -7.81 8.69
N THR A 48 -15.73 -8.84 9.41
CA THR A 48 -16.66 -8.72 10.54
C THR A 48 -15.99 -8.55 11.89
N SER A 49 -14.66 -8.53 11.94
CA SER A 49 -13.92 -8.43 13.20
C SER A 49 -14.07 -7.05 13.86
N LYS A 50 -13.97 -7.03 15.19
CA LYS A 50 -13.90 -5.78 15.95
C LYS A 50 -12.77 -4.87 15.45
N LYS A 51 -11.64 -5.47 15.07
CA LYS A 51 -10.48 -4.74 14.55
C LYS A 51 -10.81 -4.02 13.24
N THR A 52 -11.49 -4.67 12.30
CA THR A 52 -11.90 -4.03 11.03
C THR A 52 -12.87 -2.89 11.28
N LEU A 53 -13.86 -3.07 12.19
CA LEU A 53 -14.76 -1.98 12.56
C LEU A 53 -14.03 -0.80 13.21
N GLU A 54 -13.06 -1.06 14.07
CA GLU A 54 -12.22 -0.01 14.68
C GLU A 54 -11.40 0.74 13.62
N GLU A 55 -10.85 0.04 12.62
CA GLU A 55 -10.12 0.66 11.52
C GLU A 55 -11.03 1.51 10.63
N VAL A 56 -12.26 1.05 10.32
CA VAL A 56 -13.24 1.84 9.56
C VAL A 56 -13.64 3.12 10.31
N LYS A 57 -13.92 3.02 11.63
CA LYS A 57 -14.22 4.18 12.47
C LYS A 57 -13.05 5.17 12.50
N TYR A 58 -11.86 4.67 12.71
CA TYR A 58 -10.65 5.51 12.70
C TYR A 58 -10.53 6.27 11.38
N LEU A 59 -10.72 5.61 10.24
CA LEU A 59 -10.68 6.25 8.92
C LEU A 59 -11.79 7.30 8.75
N SER A 60 -12.98 7.09 9.32
CA SER A 60 -14.08 8.06 9.23
C SER A 60 -13.83 9.34 10.04
N GLU A 61 -12.97 9.27 11.06
CA GLU A 61 -12.61 10.40 11.92
C GLU A 61 -11.43 11.23 11.37
N ILE A 62 -10.69 10.69 10.36
CA ILE A 62 -9.56 11.40 9.75
C ILE A 62 -10.10 12.50 8.82
N GLU A 63 -9.61 13.72 9.04
CA GLU A 63 -9.84 14.83 8.11
C GLU A 63 -9.10 14.58 6.79
N GLU A 64 -9.80 14.81 5.67
CA GLU A 64 -9.19 14.68 4.36
C GLU A 64 -8.23 15.83 4.08
N ASP A 65 -7.04 15.47 3.59
CA ASP A 65 -6.07 16.40 3.02
C ASP A 65 -5.73 15.95 1.59
N VAL A 66 -6.47 16.49 0.64
CA VAL A 66 -6.35 16.11 -0.78
C VAL A 66 -4.97 16.48 -1.34
N ASP A 67 -4.42 17.62 -0.93
CA ASP A 67 -3.12 18.08 -1.40
C ASP A 67 -2.01 17.17 -0.88
N TYR A 68 -2.01 16.86 0.42
CA TYR A 68 -1.10 15.90 1.01
C TYR A 68 -1.17 14.51 0.32
N VAL A 69 -2.39 14.04 0.03
CA VAL A 69 -2.58 12.75 -0.65
C VAL A 69 -1.99 12.78 -2.06
N ARG A 70 -2.21 13.86 -2.82
CA ARG A 70 -1.71 13.99 -4.20
C ARG A 70 -0.20 14.19 -4.27
N GLU A 71 0.38 14.95 -3.36
CA GLU A 71 1.83 15.16 -3.27
C GLU A 71 2.58 13.84 -3.03
N ASN A 72 1.98 12.93 -2.26
CA ASN A 72 2.57 11.64 -1.91
C ASN A 72 2.10 10.47 -2.80
N ASP A 73 1.33 10.72 -3.85
CA ASP A 73 0.84 9.67 -4.75
C ASP A 73 1.92 9.16 -5.73
N LYS A 74 2.88 10.01 -6.08
CA LYS A 74 3.90 9.69 -7.08
C LYS A 74 5.24 9.35 -6.43
N VAL A 75 5.33 8.13 -5.91
CA VAL A 75 6.49 7.66 -5.13
C VAL A 75 7.85 8.02 -5.74
N LYS A 76 8.05 7.74 -7.04
CA LYS A 76 9.32 8.00 -7.73
C LYS A 76 9.65 9.49 -7.77
N GLU A 77 8.68 10.32 -8.11
CA GLU A 77 8.84 11.78 -8.18
C GLU A 77 9.11 12.39 -6.80
N SER A 78 8.44 11.89 -5.74
CA SER A 78 8.65 12.36 -4.37
C SER A 78 10.09 12.09 -3.90
N PHE A 79 10.63 10.90 -4.17
CA PHE A 79 12.03 10.62 -3.88
C PHE A 79 13.00 11.44 -4.73
N GLY A 80 12.69 11.71 -6.01
CA GLY A 80 13.49 12.58 -6.86
C GLY A 80 13.60 14.01 -6.31
N LYS A 81 12.47 14.59 -5.86
CA LYS A 81 12.44 15.92 -5.23
C LYS A 81 13.29 15.98 -3.95
N LEU A 82 13.22 14.94 -3.11
CA LEU A 82 14.01 14.88 -1.88
C LEU A 82 15.53 14.80 -2.18
N HIS A 83 15.92 14.08 -3.24
CA HIS A 83 17.33 14.07 -3.66
C HIS A 83 17.79 15.43 -4.19
N GLU A 84 16.92 16.11 -4.95
CA GLU A 84 17.19 17.47 -5.44
C GLU A 84 17.36 18.46 -4.28
N GLU A 85 16.49 18.39 -3.27
CA GLU A 85 16.55 19.24 -2.06
C GLU A 85 17.88 19.12 -1.31
N PHE A 86 18.45 17.91 -1.25
CA PHE A 86 19.73 17.65 -0.56
C PHE A 86 20.93 17.59 -1.49
N GLU A 87 20.77 17.97 -2.76
CA GLU A 87 21.84 17.94 -3.78
C GLU A 87 22.48 16.55 -3.93
N LEU A 88 21.67 15.48 -3.80
CA LEU A 88 22.11 14.09 -3.90
C LEU A 88 21.91 13.54 -5.30
N GLU A 89 22.75 12.56 -5.68
CA GLU A 89 22.57 11.84 -6.94
C GLU A 89 21.31 10.97 -6.90
N TYR A 90 20.43 11.15 -7.89
CA TYR A 90 19.23 10.35 -8.07
C TYR A 90 19.22 9.60 -9.39
N ASN A 91 19.15 8.28 -9.32
CA ASN A 91 18.99 7.44 -10.51
C ASN A 91 17.50 7.06 -10.65
N GLU A 92 16.81 7.80 -11.49
CA GLU A 92 15.36 7.62 -11.74
C GLU A 92 15.03 6.25 -12.34
N ASP A 93 15.89 5.72 -13.21
CA ASP A 93 15.70 4.40 -13.84
C ASP A 93 15.85 3.27 -12.81
N GLU A 94 16.83 3.39 -11.93
CA GLU A 94 17.02 2.43 -10.82
C GLU A 94 15.81 2.44 -9.88
N ALA A 95 15.35 3.62 -9.44
CA ALA A 95 14.14 3.75 -8.62
C ALA A 95 12.93 3.13 -9.34
N GLY A 96 12.73 3.45 -10.60
CA GLY A 96 11.66 2.90 -11.44
C GLY A 96 11.74 1.37 -11.54
N LYS A 97 12.92 0.79 -11.58
CA LYS A 97 13.12 -0.66 -11.62
C LYS A 97 12.73 -1.33 -10.30
N TYR A 98 13.11 -0.76 -9.14
CA TYR A 98 12.66 -1.24 -7.83
C TYR A 98 11.12 -1.19 -7.70
N LEU A 99 10.49 -0.08 -8.09
CA LEU A 99 9.03 0.05 -8.06
C LEU A 99 8.34 -0.93 -9.00
N LYS A 100 8.93 -1.14 -10.18
CA LYS A 100 8.39 -2.06 -11.19
C LYS A 100 8.48 -3.51 -10.75
N GLU A 101 9.59 -3.94 -10.18
CA GLU A 101 9.76 -5.33 -9.74
C GLU A 101 9.02 -5.63 -8.43
N SER A 102 9.00 -4.68 -7.47
CA SER A 102 8.19 -4.85 -6.25
C SER A 102 6.70 -4.99 -6.55
N SER A 103 6.21 -4.40 -7.66
CA SER A 103 4.81 -4.52 -8.09
C SER A 103 4.38 -5.96 -8.36
N LYS A 104 5.30 -6.87 -8.72
CA LYS A 104 5.01 -8.31 -8.86
C LYS A 104 4.47 -8.86 -7.54
N TYR A 105 5.25 -8.77 -6.49
CA TYR A 105 4.89 -9.28 -5.16
C TYR A 105 3.65 -8.62 -4.58
N ILE A 106 3.52 -7.29 -4.79
CA ILE A 106 2.33 -6.53 -4.37
C ILE A 106 1.08 -7.09 -5.05
N MET A 107 1.09 -7.32 -6.37
CA MET A 107 -0.08 -7.79 -7.10
C MET A 107 -0.39 -9.26 -6.80
N GLU A 108 0.61 -10.13 -6.71
CA GLU A 108 0.42 -11.52 -6.29
C GLU A 108 -0.31 -11.60 -4.95
N LEU A 109 0.13 -10.82 -3.95
CA LEU A 109 -0.49 -10.81 -2.63
C LEU A 109 -1.88 -10.17 -2.64
N LYS A 110 -2.07 -9.08 -3.38
CA LYS A 110 -3.39 -8.45 -3.53
C LYS A 110 -4.43 -9.42 -4.07
N TYR A 111 -4.13 -10.12 -5.15
CA TYR A 111 -5.05 -11.06 -5.76
C TYR A 111 -5.14 -12.40 -5.03
N LYS A 112 -4.15 -12.75 -4.21
CA LYS A 112 -4.25 -13.88 -3.27
C LYS A 112 -5.21 -13.59 -2.12
N PHE A 113 -5.16 -12.40 -1.54
CA PHE A 113 -5.93 -12.03 -0.35
C PHE A 113 -7.31 -11.45 -0.67
N GLN A 114 -7.48 -10.76 -1.79
CA GLN A 114 -8.76 -10.21 -2.26
C GLN A 114 -9.48 -9.34 -1.23
N ARG A 115 -8.75 -8.60 -0.37
CA ARG A 115 -9.37 -7.75 0.65
C ARG A 115 -10.18 -6.62 0.02
N PRO A 116 -11.45 -6.41 0.40
CA PRO A 116 -12.23 -5.25 -0.02
C PRO A 116 -11.59 -3.93 0.43
N ARG A 117 -11.92 -2.85 -0.25
CA ARG A 117 -11.48 -1.51 0.12
C ARG A 117 -12.27 -0.96 1.31
N PRO A 118 -11.73 0.02 2.07
CA PRO A 118 -12.40 0.57 3.24
C PRO A 118 -13.84 1.04 2.99
N HIS A 119 -14.09 1.76 1.88
CA HIS A 119 -15.44 2.23 1.54
C HIS A 119 -16.43 1.08 1.34
N GLN A 120 -16.02 -0.03 0.72
CA GLN A 120 -16.87 -1.20 0.49
C GLN A 120 -17.30 -1.85 1.82
N ILE A 121 -16.42 -1.85 2.82
CA ILE A 121 -16.72 -2.39 4.17
C ILE A 121 -17.51 -1.39 5.00
N ALA A 122 -17.23 -0.09 4.89
CA ALA A 122 -17.88 0.96 5.65
C ALA A 122 -19.39 0.99 5.41
N ASP A 123 -19.83 0.76 4.17
CA ASP A 123 -21.25 0.72 3.77
C ASP A 123 -22.06 -0.29 4.61
N PHE A 124 -21.50 -1.47 4.88
CA PHE A 124 -22.16 -2.48 5.72
C PHE A 124 -22.32 -2.06 7.17
N TYR A 125 -21.43 -1.21 7.66
CA TYR A 125 -21.50 -0.67 9.01
C TYR A 125 -22.35 0.62 9.09
N GLY A 126 -22.88 1.11 7.95
CA GLY A 126 -23.61 2.37 7.87
C GLY A 126 -22.72 3.58 8.21
N ILE A 127 -21.42 3.48 7.94
CA ILE A 127 -20.44 4.53 8.14
C ILE A 127 -20.16 5.16 6.77
N ASP A 128 -20.41 6.46 6.66
CA ASP A 128 -20.02 7.22 5.47
C ASP A 128 -18.51 7.40 5.44
N LEU A 129 -17.86 6.85 4.42
CA LEU A 129 -16.42 6.89 4.24
C LEU A 129 -16.09 7.44 2.85
N ASN A 130 -16.27 8.75 2.69
CA ASN A 130 -15.81 9.45 1.52
C ASN A 130 -14.28 9.60 1.59
N GLY A 131 -13.59 9.29 0.53
CA GLY A 131 -12.15 9.40 0.42
C GLY A 131 -11.73 9.97 -0.92
N VAL A 132 -10.45 10.27 -1.08
CA VAL A 132 -9.89 10.77 -2.33
C VAL A 132 -9.98 9.70 -3.40
N ASP A 133 -10.59 10.01 -4.55
CA ASP A 133 -10.62 9.09 -5.69
C ASP A 133 -9.22 8.93 -6.29
N LEU A 134 -8.71 7.70 -6.27
CA LEU A 134 -7.37 7.35 -6.70
C LEU A 134 -7.41 6.14 -7.65
N ASP A 135 -6.72 6.25 -8.76
CA ASP A 135 -6.60 5.13 -9.72
C ASP A 135 -6.05 3.84 -9.08
N SER A 136 -5.24 3.98 -8.04
CA SER A 136 -4.70 2.84 -7.27
C SER A 136 -5.76 2.03 -6.52
N MET A 137 -6.98 2.57 -6.35
CA MET A 137 -8.09 1.87 -5.67
C MET A 137 -8.75 0.80 -6.54
N LYS A 138 -8.41 0.72 -7.83
CA LYS A 138 -8.91 -0.30 -8.78
C LYS A 138 -8.23 -1.67 -8.62
N THR A 139 -7.77 -2.00 -7.42
CA THR A 139 -7.17 -3.29 -7.03
C THR A 139 -7.55 -3.62 -5.60
N PRO A 140 -7.46 -4.90 -5.16
CA PRO A 140 -7.68 -5.26 -3.76
C PRO A 140 -6.87 -4.40 -2.79
N SER A 141 -7.38 -4.27 -1.55
CA SER A 141 -6.81 -3.34 -0.57
C SER A 141 -5.46 -3.83 -0.01
N TYR A 142 -5.33 -5.10 0.32
CA TYR A 142 -4.23 -5.67 1.09
C TYR A 142 -3.19 -6.40 0.23
N PRO A 143 -1.88 -6.16 0.43
CA PRO A 143 -1.24 -5.11 1.22
C PRO A 143 -1.25 -3.75 0.51
N SER A 144 -0.89 -2.65 1.22
CA SER A 144 -0.75 -1.34 0.62
C SER A 144 0.49 -1.26 -0.28
N GLY A 145 0.27 -1.03 -1.58
CA GLY A 145 1.36 -0.94 -2.55
C GLY A 145 2.23 0.31 -2.36
N HIS A 146 1.62 1.47 -2.06
CA HIS A 146 2.36 2.71 -1.79
C HIS A 146 3.21 2.60 -0.52
N ALA A 147 2.67 1.98 0.55
CA ALA A 147 3.45 1.72 1.76
C ALA A 147 4.65 0.81 1.46
N THR A 148 4.46 -0.25 0.66
CA THR A 148 5.56 -1.13 0.25
C THR A 148 6.63 -0.35 -0.52
N GLN A 149 6.23 0.41 -1.52
CA GLN A 149 7.15 1.11 -2.41
C GLN A 149 7.85 2.29 -1.72
N GLY A 150 7.13 3.06 -0.91
CA GLY A 150 7.68 4.17 -0.14
C GLY A 150 8.74 3.69 0.87
N TYR A 151 8.41 2.68 1.67
CA TYR A 151 9.36 2.14 2.63
C TYR A 151 10.54 1.42 1.99
N LEU A 152 10.33 0.70 0.88
CA LEU A 152 11.42 0.04 0.14
C LEU A 152 12.45 1.06 -0.34
N LEU A 153 12.03 2.12 -1.04
CA LEU A 153 12.94 3.16 -1.49
C LEU A 153 13.53 3.93 -0.31
N GLY A 154 12.73 4.21 0.75
CA GLY A 154 13.22 4.83 1.97
C GLY A 154 14.38 4.06 2.60
N MET A 155 14.30 2.74 2.70
CA MET A 155 15.37 1.89 3.23
C MET A 155 16.59 1.86 2.28
N ILE A 156 16.38 1.75 0.96
CA ILE A 156 17.46 1.72 -0.03
C ILE A 156 18.28 3.01 0.02
N TYR A 157 17.61 4.17 0.03
CA TYR A 157 18.30 5.44 0.07
C TYR A 157 18.86 5.78 1.46
N SER A 158 18.24 5.29 2.54
CA SER A 158 18.82 5.37 3.88
C SER A 158 20.13 4.58 4.04
N GLU A 159 20.30 3.50 3.29
CA GLU A 159 21.57 2.75 3.25
C GLU A 159 22.61 3.46 2.40
N ARG A 160 22.21 4.07 1.29
CA ARG A 160 23.08 4.81 0.37
C ARG A 160 23.57 6.14 0.95
N TYR A 161 22.68 6.83 1.69
CA TYR A 161 22.90 8.14 2.31
C TYR A 161 22.53 8.10 3.80
N PRO A 162 23.37 7.47 4.65
CA PRO A 162 23.03 7.25 6.07
C PRO A 162 22.76 8.53 6.87
N GLU A 163 23.37 9.65 6.49
CA GLU A 163 23.20 10.97 7.07
C GLU A 163 21.79 11.54 6.88
N TYR A 164 21.08 11.14 5.80
CA TYR A 164 19.70 11.53 5.48
C TYR A 164 18.69 10.41 5.74
N ARG A 165 19.07 9.41 6.54
CA ARG A 165 18.20 8.27 6.85
C ARG A 165 16.85 8.68 7.38
N LYS A 166 16.82 9.69 8.26
CA LYS A 166 15.58 10.15 8.90
C LYS A 166 14.61 10.72 7.87
N GLU A 167 15.11 11.49 6.93
CA GLU A 167 14.35 12.17 5.90
C GLU A 167 13.79 11.15 4.88
N PHE A 168 14.59 10.19 4.42
CA PHE A 168 14.15 9.12 3.53
C PHE A 168 13.10 8.23 4.17
N MET A 169 13.28 7.84 5.42
CA MET A 169 12.29 7.02 6.13
C MET A 169 11.02 7.81 6.42
N LYS A 170 11.12 9.11 6.73
CA LYS A 170 9.97 9.98 6.90
C LYS A 170 9.16 10.08 5.60
N LEU A 171 9.81 10.30 4.46
CA LEU A 171 9.12 10.33 3.17
C LEU A 171 8.40 9.00 2.88
N GLY A 172 9.04 7.86 3.18
CA GLY A 172 8.41 6.55 3.08
C GLY A 172 7.14 6.43 3.94
N ASP A 173 7.18 6.99 5.17
CA ASP A 173 6.01 7.02 6.05
C ASP A 173 4.93 8.00 5.57
N ASP A 174 5.30 9.19 5.10
CA ASP A 174 4.37 10.18 4.52
C ASP A 174 3.61 9.59 3.32
N ILE A 175 4.31 8.88 2.42
CA ILE A 175 3.70 8.16 1.30
C ILE A 175 2.71 7.09 1.80
N ALA A 176 3.09 6.32 2.82
CA ALA A 176 2.23 5.29 3.38
C ALA A 176 1.01 5.88 4.12
N GLU A 177 1.22 6.95 4.89
CA GLU A 177 0.17 7.65 5.64
C GLU A 177 -0.81 8.37 4.72
N SER A 178 -0.36 8.91 3.60
CA SER A 178 -1.24 9.54 2.62
C SER A 178 -2.36 8.60 2.14
N ARG A 179 -2.13 7.28 2.17
CA ARG A 179 -3.14 6.28 1.81
C ARG A 179 -4.20 6.07 2.90
N ILE A 180 -3.85 6.39 4.14
CA ILE A 180 -4.77 6.40 5.29
C ILE A 180 -5.59 7.69 5.27
N VAL A 181 -4.94 8.84 5.09
CA VAL A 181 -5.60 10.14 4.95
C VAL A 181 -6.58 10.15 3.76
N GLY A 182 -6.18 9.58 2.63
CA GLY A 182 -7.04 9.40 1.45
C GLY A 182 -8.06 8.27 1.58
N LYS A 183 -8.14 7.58 2.73
CA LYS A 183 -9.08 6.47 3.03
C LYS A 183 -9.05 5.32 2.01
N ALA A 184 -7.93 5.17 1.30
CA ALA A 184 -7.72 4.15 0.29
C ALA A 184 -7.34 2.78 0.88
N HIS A 185 -6.77 2.77 2.07
CA HIS A 185 -6.26 1.59 2.78
C HIS A 185 -6.59 1.61 4.26
N PHE A 186 -6.71 0.42 4.84
CA PHE A 186 -6.77 0.25 6.28
C PHE A 186 -5.38 0.40 6.93
N PRO A 187 -5.28 0.82 8.22
CA PRO A 187 -4.01 0.78 8.96
C PRO A 187 -3.29 -0.57 8.91
N SER A 188 -4.03 -1.68 8.94
CA SER A 188 -3.46 -3.01 8.79
C SER A 188 -2.89 -3.28 7.39
N ASP A 189 -3.42 -2.67 6.31
CA ASP A 189 -2.84 -2.74 4.96
C ASP A 189 -1.51 -1.99 4.89
N LYS A 190 -1.43 -0.80 5.53
CA LYS A 190 -0.18 -0.02 5.67
C LYS A 190 0.88 -0.87 6.36
N LYS A 191 0.54 -1.46 7.51
CA LYS A 191 1.47 -2.32 8.28
C LYS A 191 1.99 -3.49 7.45
N ALA A 192 1.10 -4.18 6.73
CA ALA A 192 1.48 -5.29 5.86
C ALA A 192 2.34 -4.85 4.67
N GLY A 193 2.08 -3.65 4.13
CA GLY A 193 2.91 -3.05 3.09
C GLY A 193 4.33 -2.76 3.57
N ILE A 194 4.49 -2.27 4.79
CA ILE A 194 5.80 -2.06 5.44
C ILE A 194 6.52 -3.40 5.63
N GLU A 195 5.84 -4.41 6.16
CA GLU A 195 6.40 -5.77 6.33
C GLU A 195 6.87 -6.35 4.98
N LEU A 196 6.10 -6.15 3.92
CA LEU A 196 6.50 -6.56 2.56
C LEU A 196 7.75 -5.82 2.09
N ALA A 197 7.84 -4.52 2.33
CA ALA A 197 9.03 -3.72 2.00
C ALA A 197 10.28 -4.23 2.71
N GLU A 198 10.19 -4.54 4.00
CA GLU A 198 11.29 -5.09 4.80
C GLU A 198 11.76 -6.45 4.24
N LYS A 199 10.83 -7.34 3.88
CA LYS A 199 11.16 -8.63 3.27
C LYS A 199 11.84 -8.47 1.91
N LEU A 200 11.35 -7.56 1.06
CA LEU A 200 11.98 -7.26 -0.23
C LEU A 200 13.36 -6.63 -0.04
N PHE A 201 13.51 -5.71 0.90
CA PHE A 201 14.79 -5.08 1.20
C PHE A 201 15.84 -6.08 1.66
N GLN A 202 15.49 -7.05 2.52
CA GLN A 202 16.38 -8.10 3.02
C GLN A 202 16.78 -9.11 1.94
N ASN A 203 15.98 -9.27 0.88
CA ASN A 203 16.19 -10.22 -0.20
C ASN A 203 16.62 -9.53 -1.52
N ARG A 204 17.23 -8.35 -1.44
CA ARG A 204 17.90 -7.70 -2.59
C ARG A 204 19.16 -8.46 -2.99
N LYS A 205 19.44 -8.44 -4.29
CA LYS A 205 20.71 -8.95 -4.88
C LYS A 205 21.81 -7.92 -4.85
#